data_4909d70bc77c0d7c1d804a4a455694f3
#
_entry.id   4909d70bc77c0d7c1d804a4a455694f3
#
_cell.length_a   1.000
_cell.length_b   1.000
_cell.length_c   1.000
_cell.angle_alpha   90.00
_cell.angle_beta   90.00
_cell.angle_gamma   90.00
#
_symmetry.space_group_name_H-M   'P 1'
#
loop_
_entity.id
_entity.type
_entity.pdbx_description
1 polymer ?
#
loop_
_entity_poly.entity_id
_entity_poly.type
_entity_poly.pdbx_seq_one_letter_code
_entity_poly.pdbx_strand_id
1 'polypeptide(L)'
;YVIPLLEFFDKAAYLYYCMDGEILDPSVYFDLTNDRDSFTVGRDTVENLLERKENEKFHNSYQWELMFYDLIRQGDPERLMAFLMQDSSTRVGHGTMADTPLRQAKNIFIGCITKIGMMSAIPAGMDVELTYQLIDNYVLDCERAATVPEIDRLQLSAAMDFCRRLGELRLPAGI
;
A
#
# COMPACT_ATOMS: atom_id res chain seq x y z
N TYR A 1 -12.30 -18.74 12.49
CA TYR A 1 -13.13 -17.80 11.70
C TYR A 1 -13.13 -16.48 12.45
N VAL A 2 -12.55 -15.43 11.88
CA VAL A 2 -12.59 -14.07 12.44
C VAL A 2 -13.71 -13.34 11.73
N ILE A 3 -14.77 -13.00 12.44
CA ILE A 3 -15.86 -12.18 11.89
C ILE A 3 -15.43 -10.71 12.04
N PRO A 4 -15.49 -9.90 10.98
CA PRO A 4 -15.26 -8.46 11.09
C PRO A 4 -16.18 -7.82 12.13
N LEU A 5 -15.67 -6.89 12.91
CA LEU A 5 -16.41 -6.27 14.03
C LEU A 5 -17.75 -5.66 13.58
N LEU A 6 -17.78 -4.98 12.46
CA LEU A 6 -19.01 -4.40 11.89
C LEU A 6 -20.03 -5.47 11.52
N GLU A 7 -19.60 -6.56 10.87
CA GLU A 7 -20.48 -7.67 10.52
C GLU A 7 -21.04 -8.38 11.77
N PHE A 8 -20.22 -8.53 12.81
CA PHE A 8 -20.67 -9.04 14.10
C PHE A 8 -21.73 -8.12 14.72
N PHE A 9 -21.49 -6.81 14.69
CA PHE A 9 -22.41 -5.84 15.25
C PHE A 9 -23.74 -5.81 14.51
N ASP A 10 -23.73 -5.83 13.18
CA ASP A 10 -24.95 -5.86 12.35
C ASP A 10 -25.81 -7.09 12.69
N LYS A 11 -25.18 -8.26 12.82
CA LYS A 11 -25.88 -9.49 13.22
C LYS A 11 -26.44 -9.42 14.63
N ALA A 12 -25.66 -8.87 15.58
CA ALA A 12 -26.09 -8.69 16.96
C ALA A 12 -27.25 -7.69 17.07
N ALA A 13 -27.17 -6.57 16.36
CA ALA A 13 -28.23 -5.57 16.31
C ALA A 13 -29.52 -6.13 15.71
N TYR A 14 -29.42 -6.94 14.65
CA TYR A 14 -30.57 -7.61 14.06
C TYR A 14 -31.23 -8.61 15.03
N LEU A 15 -30.44 -9.41 15.74
CA LEU A 15 -30.95 -10.35 16.75
C LEU A 15 -31.63 -9.59 17.90
N TYR A 16 -31.04 -8.50 18.38
CA TYR A 16 -31.63 -7.66 19.41
C TYR A 16 -32.97 -7.08 18.97
N TYR A 17 -33.05 -6.54 17.77
CA TYR A 17 -34.30 -6.06 17.18
C TYR A 17 -35.37 -7.17 17.11
N CYS A 18 -35.00 -8.39 16.76
CA CYS A 18 -35.94 -9.52 16.72
C CYS A 18 -36.46 -9.91 18.11
N MET A 19 -35.67 -9.67 19.16
CA MET A 19 -36.04 -10.05 20.54
C MET A 19 -36.82 -8.97 21.28
N ASP A 20 -36.39 -7.71 21.16
CA ASP A 20 -36.93 -6.58 21.95
C ASP A 20 -37.72 -5.56 21.11
N GLY A 21 -37.64 -5.65 19.77
CA GLY A 21 -38.28 -4.69 18.86
C GLY A 21 -37.62 -3.31 18.81
N GLU A 22 -36.50 -3.12 19.48
CA GLU A 22 -35.78 -1.85 19.51
C GLU A 22 -34.59 -1.85 18.57
N ILE A 23 -34.35 -0.72 17.88
CA ILE A 23 -33.19 -0.57 17.01
C ILE A 23 -32.00 -0.12 17.88
N LEU A 24 -30.93 -0.94 17.92
CA LEU A 24 -29.67 -0.57 18.52
C LEU A 24 -29.00 0.53 17.69
N ASP A 25 -28.76 1.70 18.32
CA ASP A 25 -27.96 2.75 17.71
C ASP A 25 -26.46 2.44 17.90
N PRO A 26 -25.71 2.20 16.84
CA PRO A 26 -24.27 1.91 16.93
C PRO A 26 -23.48 3.00 17.66
N SER A 27 -23.91 4.26 17.56
CA SER A 27 -23.20 5.40 18.17
C SER A 27 -23.20 5.36 19.71
N VAL A 28 -24.14 4.65 20.33
CA VAL A 28 -24.23 4.47 21.78
C VAL A 28 -23.16 3.50 22.30
N TYR A 29 -22.78 2.54 21.47
CA TYR A 29 -21.86 1.46 21.85
C TYR A 29 -20.44 1.66 21.30
N PHE A 30 -20.31 2.40 20.21
CA PHE A 30 -19.04 2.77 19.61
C PHE A 30 -18.87 4.27 19.72
N ASP A 31 -18.36 4.75 20.85
CA ASP A 31 -17.92 6.13 20.97
C ASP A 31 -16.59 6.29 20.20
N LEU A 32 -16.71 6.37 18.89
CA LEU A 32 -15.57 6.60 18.00
C LEU A 32 -14.90 7.97 18.21
N THR A 33 -15.53 8.83 19.05
CA THR A 33 -15.02 10.18 19.32
C THR A 33 -14.23 10.27 20.62
N ASN A 34 -14.36 9.28 21.51
CA ASN A 34 -13.83 9.38 22.87
C ASN A 34 -12.62 8.48 23.15
N ASP A 35 -12.15 7.73 22.18
CA ASP A 35 -10.92 6.94 22.31
C ASP A 35 -9.68 7.84 22.11
N ARG A 36 -9.57 8.88 22.93
CA ARG A 36 -8.41 9.80 22.94
C ARG A 36 -7.13 9.11 23.39
N ASP A 37 -7.22 7.92 23.96
CA ASP A 37 -6.07 7.21 24.53
C ASP A 37 -5.48 6.17 23.58
N SER A 38 -6.14 5.80 22.44
CA SER A 38 -5.67 4.74 21.56
C SER A 38 -4.79 5.20 20.39
N PHE A 39 -4.81 6.48 20.01
CA PHE A 39 -3.99 7.00 18.92
C PHE A 39 -3.05 8.11 19.39
N THR A 40 -1.82 7.75 19.72
CA THR A 40 -0.71 8.70 19.99
C THR A 40 -0.16 9.34 18.70
N VAL A 41 -0.72 9.00 17.54
CA VAL A 41 -0.22 9.43 16.20
C VAL A 41 0.01 10.95 16.10
N GLY A 42 -0.83 11.76 16.73
CA GLY A 42 -0.68 13.22 16.66
C GLY A 42 0.47 13.77 17.51
N ARG A 43 0.75 13.15 18.67
CA ARG A 43 1.82 13.61 19.60
C ARG A 43 3.18 13.16 19.09
N ASP A 44 3.29 11.88 18.71
CA ASP A 44 4.52 11.29 18.17
C ASP A 44 4.91 11.93 16.83
N THR A 45 3.93 12.47 16.07
CA THR A 45 4.22 13.14 14.79
C THR A 45 4.99 14.44 14.98
N VAL A 46 4.70 15.24 16.03
CA VAL A 46 5.40 16.51 16.30
C VAL A 46 6.83 16.26 16.77
N GLU A 47 7.05 15.32 17.69
CA GLU A 47 8.38 14.93 18.15
C GLU A 47 9.22 14.33 17.02
N ASN A 48 8.65 13.42 16.25
CA ASN A 48 9.30 12.83 15.07
C ASN A 48 9.60 13.86 13.97
N LEU A 49 8.77 14.89 13.79
CA LEU A 49 9.04 15.97 12.82
C LEU A 49 10.22 16.86 13.27
N LEU A 50 10.35 17.11 14.56
CA LEU A 50 11.47 17.87 15.11
C LEU A 50 12.78 17.08 14.99
N GLU A 51 12.82 15.80 15.38
CA GLU A 51 13.98 14.94 15.22
C GLU A 51 14.39 14.75 13.76
N ARG A 52 13.44 14.67 12.82
CA ARG A 52 13.71 14.55 11.38
C ARG A 52 14.28 15.83 10.80
N LYS A 53 13.83 17.00 11.26
CA LYS A 53 14.41 18.30 10.88
C LYS A 53 15.85 18.44 11.37
N GLU A 54 16.15 18.01 12.59
CA GLU A 54 17.50 18.04 13.17
C GLU A 54 18.46 17.09 12.46
N ASN A 55 17.96 15.95 11.93
CA ASN A 55 18.78 14.94 11.24
C ASN A 55 18.80 15.08 9.71
N GLU A 56 18.24 16.15 9.12
CA GLU A 56 18.13 16.38 7.67
C GLU A 56 17.52 15.20 6.87
N LYS A 57 16.77 14.32 7.53
CA LYS A 57 16.12 13.17 6.90
C LYS A 57 14.79 13.59 6.29
N PHE A 58 14.83 14.25 5.15
CA PHE A 58 13.63 14.61 4.40
C PHE A 58 13.12 13.43 3.58
N HIS A 59 11.80 13.34 3.45
CA HIS A 59 11.17 12.48 2.46
C HIS A 59 11.40 13.07 1.05
N ASN A 60 12.58 12.88 0.51
CA ASN A 60 12.93 13.35 -0.84
C ASN A 60 12.39 12.39 -1.93
N SER A 61 11.46 11.52 -1.51
CA SER A 61 10.97 10.40 -2.30
C SER A 61 9.84 10.77 -3.27
N TYR A 62 9.11 11.85 -3.02
CA TYR A 62 7.88 12.12 -3.74
C TYR A 62 8.08 12.29 -5.26
N GLN A 63 9.09 13.06 -5.67
CA GLN A 63 9.38 13.27 -7.09
C GLN A 63 9.87 11.99 -7.77
N TRP A 64 10.71 11.23 -7.07
CA TRP A 64 11.18 9.94 -7.55
C TRP A 64 10.02 8.95 -7.69
N GLU A 65 9.13 8.88 -6.69
CA GLU A 65 7.94 8.02 -6.73
C GLU A 65 7.03 8.38 -7.91
N LEU A 66 6.77 9.67 -8.14
CA LEU A 66 5.95 10.11 -9.28
C LEU A 66 6.55 9.66 -10.62
N MET A 67 7.87 9.82 -10.80
CA MET A 67 8.55 9.36 -12.01
C MET A 67 8.50 7.84 -12.14
N PHE A 68 8.71 7.10 -11.06
CA PHE A 68 8.64 5.65 -11.04
C PHE A 68 7.27 5.12 -11.46
N TYR A 69 6.19 5.63 -10.86
CA TYR A 69 4.83 5.22 -11.20
C TYR A 69 4.42 5.65 -12.61
N ASP A 70 4.90 6.80 -13.08
CA ASP A 70 4.64 7.24 -14.45
C ASP A 70 5.34 6.36 -15.48
N LEU A 71 6.58 5.95 -15.23
CA LEU A 71 7.31 5.02 -16.09
C LEU A 71 6.62 3.65 -16.16
N ILE A 72 6.13 3.12 -15.04
CA ILE A 72 5.34 1.89 -15.04
C ILE A 72 4.07 2.09 -15.86
N ARG A 73 3.38 3.20 -15.67
CA ARG A 73 2.17 3.55 -16.42
C ARG A 73 2.43 3.65 -17.92
N GLN A 74 3.61 4.11 -18.34
CA GLN A 74 3.99 4.19 -19.76
C GLN A 74 4.16 2.82 -20.41
N GLY A 75 4.39 1.76 -19.63
CA GLY A 75 4.51 0.39 -20.13
C GLY A 75 5.79 0.14 -20.93
N ASP A 76 6.89 0.83 -20.59
CA ASP A 76 8.20 0.67 -21.23
C ASP A 76 9.20 0.07 -20.23
N PRO A 77 9.42 -1.26 -20.26
CA PRO A 77 10.30 -1.93 -19.32
C PRO A 77 11.77 -1.50 -19.42
N GLU A 78 12.22 -1.12 -20.63
CA GLU A 78 13.62 -0.72 -20.84
C GLU A 78 13.89 0.62 -20.17
N ARG A 79 12.99 1.58 -20.33
CA ARG A 79 13.09 2.88 -19.67
C ARG A 79 12.95 2.76 -18.15
N LEU A 80 12.03 1.91 -17.67
CA LEU A 80 11.89 1.65 -16.23
C LEU A 80 13.18 1.06 -15.66
N MET A 81 13.78 0.06 -16.34
CA MET A 81 15.03 -0.55 -15.90
C MET A 81 16.17 0.46 -15.90
N ALA A 82 16.31 1.26 -16.95
CA ALA A 82 17.31 2.32 -17.03
C ALA A 82 17.18 3.33 -15.88
N PHE A 83 15.97 3.73 -15.55
CA PHE A 83 15.67 4.61 -14.42
C PHE A 83 16.09 3.98 -13.08
N LEU A 84 15.77 2.71 -12.85
CA LEU A 84 16.10 1.99 -11.62
C LEU A 84 17.61 1.76 -11.46
N MET A 85 18.36 1.71 -12.58
CA MET A 85 19.81 1.54 -12.55
C MET A 85 20.59 2.86 -12.42
N GLN A 86 20.00 3.99 -12.81
CA GLN A 86 20.68 5.28 -12.87
C GLN A 86 21.04 5.87 -11.50
N ASP A 87 20.34 5.50 -10.44
CA ASP A 87 20.58 6.15 -9.15
C ASP A 87 20.31 5.26 -7.94
N SER A 88 21.37 4.60 -7.47
CA SER A 88 21.32 3.91 -6.17
C SER A 88 21.40 4.87 -4.98
N SER A 89 21.75 6.15 -5.17
CA SER A 89 21.90 7.16 -4.11
C SER A 89 20.61 7.88 -3.78
N THR A 90 19.65 7.92 -4.71
CA THR A 90 18.32 8.50 -4.53
C THR A 90 17.28 7.49 -4.08
N ARG A 91 17.69 6.26 -3.76
CA ARG A 91 16.79 5.31 -3.12
C ARG A 91 16.23 5.94 -1.86
N VAL A 92 15.08 6.40 -2.05
CA VAL A 92 14.03 6.93 -1.22
C VAL A 92 14.27 6.65 0.26
N GLY A 93 14.53 7.69 1.01
CA GLY A 93 14.50 7.64 2.47
C GLY A 93 13.07 7.36 2.93
N HIS A 94 12.74 6.10 3.16
CA HIS A 94 11.49 5.74 3.81
C HIS A 94 11.58 6.05 5.30
N GLY A 95 10.50 6.58 5.87
CA GLY A 95 10.37 6.72 7.31
C GLY A 95 10.42 5.35 7.99
N THR A 96 10.70 5.34 9.29
CA THR A 96 10.65 4.12 10.10
C THR A 96 9.20 3.71 10.28
N MET A 97 8.82 2.53 9.79
CA MET A 97 7.47 1.96 9.83
C MET A 97 7.43 0.62 10.57
N ALA A 98 8.57 0.12 11.06
CA ALA A 98 8.66 -1.12 11.82
C ALA A 98 9.98 -1.23 12.59
N ASP A 99 9.97 -2.09 13.62
CA ASP A 99 11.11 -2.31 14.51
C ASP A 99 12.19 -3.24 13.92
N THR A 100 11.84 -4.02 12.90
CA THR A 100 12.78 -4.95 12.25
C THR A 100 12.95 -4.65 10.77
N PRO A 101 14.17 -4.84 10.21
CA PRO A 101 14.43 -4.59 8.79
C PRO A 101 13.50 -5.37 7.85
N LEU A 102 13.20 -6.63 8.18
CA LEU A 102 12.29 -7.45 7.37
C LEU A 102 10.87 -6.90 7.37
N ARG A 103 10.35 -6.53 8.55
CA ARG A 103 9.00 -5.95 8.66
C ARG A 103 8.93 -4.59 7.97
N GLN A 104 9.98 -3.78 8.10
CA GLN A 104 10.12 -2.51 7.39
C GLN A 104 10.03 -2.72 5.87
N ALA A 105 10.79 -3.66 5.32
CA ALA A 105 10.78 -3.97 3.89
C ALA A 105 9.39 -4.46 3.41
N LYS A 106 8.71 -5.31 4.18
CA LYS A 106 7.34 -5.77 3.89
C LYS A 106 6.35 -4.60 3.85
N ASN A 107 6.39 -3.72 4.84
CA ASN A 107 5.49 -2.56 4.89
C ASN A 107 5.72 -1.61 3.69
N ILE A 108 6.97 -1.36 3.32
CA ILE A 108 7.34 -0.57 2.14
C ILE A 108 6.81 -1.22 0.87
N PHE A 109 7.01 -2.54 0.71
CA PHE A 109 6.54 -3.30 -0.44
C PHE A 109 5.03 -3.22 -0.60
N ILE A 110 4.26 -3.47 0.47
CA ILE A 110 2.79 -3.41 0.45
C ILE A 110 2.31 -2.01 0.03
N GLY A 111 2.91 -0.95 0.58
CA GLY A 111 2.62 0.41 0.17
C GLY A 111 2.96 0.69 -1.30
N CYS A 112 4.10 0.18 -1.78
CA CYS A 112 4.55 0.34 -3.16
C CYS A 112 3.62 -0.37 -4.16
N ILE A 113 3.31 -1.65 -3.93
CA ILE A 113 2.47 -2.43 -4.86
C ILE A 113 1.03 -1.88 -4.95
N THR A 114 0.49 -1.40 -3.84
CA THR A 114 -0.81 -0.73 -3.81
C THR A 114 -0.79 0.55 -4.66
N LYS A 115 0.26 1.38 -4.51
CA LYS A 115 0.42 2.59 -5.32
C LYS A 115 0.61 2.27 -6.81
N ILE A 116 1.34 1.20 -7.19
CA ILE A 116 1.45 0.76 -8.58
C ILE A 116 0.06 0.50 -9.17
N GLY A 117 -0.79 -0.23 -8.45
CA GLY A 117 -2.17 -0.48 -8.90
C GLY A 117 -2.97 0.80 -9.09
N MET A 118 -2.98 1.68 -8.07
CA MET A 118 -3.82 2.88 -8.04
C MET A 118 -3.30 4.01 -8.93
N MET A 119 -1.98 4.19 -9.03
CA MET A 119 -1.39 5.33 -9.74
C MET A 119 -0.93 4.98 -11.15
N SER A 120 -0.70 3.70 -11.45
CA SER A 120 -0.20 3.27 -12.76
C SER A 120 -1.19 2.38 -13.50
N ALA A 121 -1.62 1.26 -12.91
CA ALA A 121 -2.36 0.22 -13.62
C ALA A 121 -3.79 0.66 -13.96
N ILE A 122 -4.60 1.04 -12.99
CA ILE A 122 -5.99 1.46 -13.20
C ILE A 122 -6.05 2.70 -14.11
N PRO A 123 -5.26 3.78 -13.88
CA PRO A 123 -5.27 4.93 -14.77
C PRO A 123 -4.79 4.64 -16.20
N ALA A 124 -4.00 3.58 -16.40
CA ALA A 124 -3.59 3.12 -17.74
C ALA A 124 -4.63 2.25 -18.46
N GLY A 125 -5.74 1.92 -17.79
CA GLY A 125 -6.85 1.15 -18.36
C GLY A 125 -6.82 -0.34 -18.04
N MET A 126 -5.97 -0.79 -17.10
CA MET A 126 -6.05 -2.17 -16.60
C MET A 126 -7.37 -2.36 -15.85
N ASP A 127 -8.00 -3.52 -16.03
CA ASP A 127 -9.20 -3.89 -15.31
C ASP A 127 -9.01 -3.80 -13.80
N VAL A 128 -10.00 -3.24 -13.10
CA VAL A 128 -9.90 -2.95 -11.67
C VAL A 128 -9.79 -4.23 -10.85
N GLU A 129 -10.63 -5.23 -11.16
CA GLU A 129 -10.64 -6.51 -10.44
C GLU A 129 -9.33 -7.28 -10.67
N LEU A 130 -8.86 -7.32 -11.91
CA LEU A 130 -7.55 -7.91 -12.24
C LEU A 130 -6.42 -7.20 -11.48
N THR A 131 -6.46 -5.87 -11.37
CA THR A 131 -5.45 -5.10 -10.65
C THR A 131 -5.43 -5.48 -9.17
N TYR A 132 -6.59 -5.57 -8.51
CA TYR A 132 -6.67 -5.99 -7.11
C TYR A 132 -6.18 -7.42 -6.90
N GLN A 133 -6.57 -8.36 -7.77
CA GLN A 133 -6.10 -9.75 -7.70
C GLN A 133 -4.57 -9.85 -7.83
N LEU A 134 -3.97 -9.05 -8.70
CA LEU A 134 -2.51 -9.00 -8.83
C LEU A 134 -1.85 -8.44 -7.57
N ILE A 135 -2.39 -7.36 -7.00
CA ILE A 135 -1.90 -6.79 -5.73
C ILE A 135 -1.96 -7.84 -4.63
N ASP A 136 -3.09 -8.52 -4.46
CA ASP A 136 -3.30 -9.53 -3.43
C ASP A 136 -2.30 -10.68 -3.55
N ASN A 137 -2.05 -11.17 -4.77
CA ASN A 137 -1.08 -12.23 -5.02
C ASN A 137 0.35 -11.79 -4.64
N TYR A 138 0.75 -10.57 -5.00
CA TYR A 138 2.06 -10.03 -4.64
C TYR A 138 2.21 -9.78 -3.13
N VAL A 139 1.13 -9.36 -2.45
CA VAL A 139 1.12 -9.22 -0.99
C VAL A 139 1.28 -10.57 -0.30
N LEU A 140 0.60 -11.61 -0.79
CA LEU A 140 0.75 -12.98 -0.28
C LEU A 140 2.18 -13.52 -0.47
N ASP A 141 2.81 -13.24 -1.60
CA ASP A 141 4.21 -13.61 -1.83
C ASP A 141 5.17 -12.83 -0.91
N CYS A 142 4.89 -11.54 -0.68
CA CYS A 142 5.63 -10.73 0.28
C CYS A 142 5.51 -11.30 1.71
N GLU A 143 4.33 -11.76 2.13
CA GLU A 143 4.16 -12.36 3.46
C GLU A 143 4.98 -13.64 3.62
N ARG A 144 5.17 -14.43 2.56
CA ARG A 144 5.99 -15.65 2.57
C ARG A 144 7.48 -15.38 2.57
N ALA A 145 7.92 -14.21 2.10
CA ALA A 145 9.34 -13.84 2.06
C ALA A 145 9.95 -13.82 3.46
N ALA A 146 11.11 -14.44 3.62
CA ALA A 146 11.82 -14.60 4.88
C ALA A 146 13.00 -13.62 5.03
N THR A 147 13.43 -12.97 3.95
CA THR A 147 14.60 -12.09 3.92
C THR A 147 14.35 -10.79 3.15
N VAL A 148 15.07 -9.72 3.51
CA VAL A 148 15.00 -8.44 2.80
C VAL A 148 15.37 -8.58 1.31
N PRO A 149 16.44 -9.30 0.93
CA PRO A 149 16.76 -9.50 -0.49
C PRO A 149 15.67 -10.23 -1.31
N GLU A 150 14.85 -11.08 -0.68
CA GLU A 150 13.70 -11.68 -1.36
C GLU A 150 12.63 -10.62 -1.66
N ILE A 151 12.37 -9.71 -0.72
CA ILE A 151 11.42 -8.61 -0.92
C ILE A 151 11.92 -7.64 -1.98
N ASP A 152 13.23 -7.30 -1.98
CA ASP A 152 13.82 -6.44 -3.01
C ASP A 152 13.63 -7.03 -4.42
N ARG A 153 13.87 -8.35 -4.58
CA ARG A 153 13.63 -9.04 -5.85
C ARG A 153 12.16 -9.06 -6.23
N LEU A 154 11.28 -9.30 -5.26
CA LEU A 154 9.83 -9.29 -5.48
C LEU A 154 9.35 -7.90 -5.93
N GLN A 155 9.87 -6.83 -5.33
CA GLN A 155 9.53 -5.46 -5.70
C GLN A 155 9.92 -5.14 -7.14
N LEU A 156 11.14 -5.51 -7.55
CA LEU A 156 11.58 -5.34 -8.92
C LEU A 156 10.73 -6.16 -9.89
N SER A 157 10.47 -7.42 -9.54
CA SER A 157 9.66 -8.33 -10.35
C SER A 157 8.23 -7.79 -10.55
N ALA A 158 7.60 -7.32 -9.49
CA ALA A 158 6.25 -6.76 -9.53
C ALA A 158 6.19 -5.49 -10.40
N ALA A 159 7.13 -4.55 -10.21
CA ALA A 159 7.19 -3.34 -11.02
C ALA A 159 7.36 -3.63 -12.51
N MET A 160 8.23 -4.58 -12.85
CA MET A 160 8.47 -5.00 -14.24
C MET A 160 7.29 -5.77 -14.84
N ASP A 161 6.58 -6.57 -14.04
CA ASP A 161 5.39 -7.30 -14.49
C ASP A 161 4.24 -6.34 -14.81
N PHE A 162 3.93 -5.42 -13.91
CA PHE A 162 2.92 -4.39 -14.17
C PHE A 162 3.29 -3.54 -15.40
N CYS A 163 4.55 -3.11 -15.50
CA CYS A 163 5.01 -2.32 -16.63
C CYS A 163 4.82 -3.05 -17.97
N ARG A 164 5.18 -4.33 -18.05
CA ARG A 164 4.98 -5.14 -19.27
C ARG A 164 3.52 -5.32 -19.64
N ARG A 165 2.66 -5.65 -18.66
CA ARG A 165 1.21 -5.78 -18.87
C ARG A 165 0.60 -4.49 -19.40
N LEU A 166 1.03 -3.35 -18.88
CA LEU A 166 0.55 -2.05 -19.34
C LEU A 166 1.05 -1.70 -20.73
N GLY A 167 2.26 -2.12 -21.09
CA GLY A 167 2.78 -2.02 -22.45
C GLY A 167 1.97 -2.85 -23.44
N GLU A 168 1.61 -4.08 -23.08
CA GLU A 168 0.79 -4.98 -23.87
C GLU A 168 -0.64 -4.43 -24.12
N LEU A 169 -1.25 -3.79 -23.10
CA LEU A 169 -2.57 -3.17 -23.23
C LEU A 169 -2.59 -2.01 -24.24
N ARG A 170 -1.45 -1.38 -24.49
CA ARG A 170 -1.32 -0.26 -25.46
C ARG A 170 -1.05 -0.68 -26.88
N LEU A 171 -0.60 -1.91 -27.08
CA LEU A 171 -0.42 -2.45 -28.42
C LEU A 171 -1.81 -2.64 -29.05
N PRO A 172 -2.09 -2.10 -30.25
CA PRO A 172 -3.32 -2.40 -30.93
C PRO A 172 -3.43 -3.92 -31.07
N ALA A 173 -4.59 -4.49 -30.70
CA ALA A 173 -4.87 -5.88 -30.95
C ALA A 173 -4.55 -6.14 -32.42
N GLY A 174 -3.51 -6.94 -32.71
CA GLY A 174 -3.03 -7.17 -34.05
C GLY A 174 -4.16 -7.61 -34.95
N ILE A 175 -4.27 -6.92 -36.09
CA ILE A 175 -5.13 -7.30 -37.20
C ILE A 175 -4.67 -8.64 -37.76
#